data_507d52c78b93a00127efd1cb90213e34
#
_entry.id   507d52c78b93a00127efd1cb90213e34
#
_cell.length_a   1.000
_cell.length_b   1.000
_cell.length_c   1.000
_cell.angle_alpha   90.00
_cell.angle_beta   90.00
_cell.angle_gamma   90.00
#
_symmetry.space_group_name_H-M   'P 1'
#
loop_
_entity.id
_entity.type
_entity.pdbx_description
1 polymer ?
#
loop_
_entity_poly.entity_id
_entity_poly.type
_entity_poly.pdbx_seq_one_letter_code
_entity_poly.pdbx_strand_id
1 'polypeptide(L)'
;ARLTENGTALHYVGGLRVTDDAALACVKEAAGTVRVEIEALLSLGLANTPMAGADIRVASGNFVTAQPLGVREGVDLLHTGEVRKIDAAAIRRRLDQHDIVLLSPIGYSPTGEIFNLSLEDVATQAAVELAADKLIFLMDTEGVPDKGRAIHNALTVNEARQVLEKTGHGRSRKLPEDVTYYLPCAITACTQGVKRAHLISRHRDGALLSELFTREGVGTLVTPAPLETLRAATIDDVGGILGLIEPLERDGILVRRSRELLEME
;
A
#
# COMPACT_ATOMS: atom_id res chain seq x y z
N ALA A 1 -13.72 -17.11 -4.18
CA ALA A 1 -13.58 -18.57 -4.15
C ALA A 1 -14.63 -19.20 -3.23
N ARG A 2 -14.59 -19.05 -1.89
CA ARG A 2 -15.51 -19.75 -0.95
C ARG A 2 -16.99 -19.46 -1.15
N LEU A 3 -17.37 -18.25 -1.57
CA LEU A 3 -18.77 -17.91 -1.84
C LEU A 3 -19.31 -18.66 -3.06
N THR A 4 -18.50 -18.78 -4.09
CA THR A 4 -18.83 -19.57 -5.29
C THR A 4 -18.86 -21.05 -5.00
N GLU A 5 -17.97 -21.55 -4.14
CA GLU A 5 -17.96 -22.94 -3.67
C GLU A 5 -19.20 -23.27 -2.84
N ASN A 6 -19.70 -22.35 -2.03
CA ASN A 6 -20.90 -22.49 -1.23
C ASN A 6 -22.21 -22.19 -1.99
N GLY A 7 -22.12 -21.90 -3.31
CA GLY A 7 -23.30 -21.60 -4.14
C GLY A 7 -23.98 -20.27 -3.80
N THR A 8 -23.34 -19.38 -3.04
CA THR A 8 -23.87 -18.06 -2.68
C THR A 8 -23.77 -17.13 -3.88
N ALA A 9 -24.90 -16.59 -4.34
CA ALA A 9 -24.93 -15.65 -5.45
C ALA A 9 -24.18 -14.37 -5.09
N LEU A 10 -23.31 -13.90 -5.99
CA LEU A 10 -22.61 -12.63 -5.86
C LEU A 10 -23.52 -11.52 -6.38
N HIS A 11 -23.91 -10.60 -5.54
CA HIS A 11 -24.72 -9.44 -5.90
C HIS A 11 -23.90 -8.16 -5.72
N TYR A 12 -23.82 -7.33 -6.76
CA TYR A 12 -23.11 -6.05 -6.77
C TYR A 12 -24.02 -4.91 -7.18
N VAL A 13 -23.86 -3.77 -6.55
CA VAL A 13 -24.58 -2.52 -6.85
C VAL A 13 -23.54 -1.39 -6.87
N GLY A 14 -23.47 -0.67 -7.98
CA GLY A 14 -22.48 0.41 -8.13
C GLY A 14 -21.03 -0.02 -7.91
N GLY A 15 -20.67 -1.27 -8.22
CA GLY A 15 -19.34 -1.83 -7.96
C GLY A 15 -19.12 -2.32 -6.52
N LEU A 16 -20.07 -2.07 -5.62
CA LEU A 16 -20.03 -2.53 -4.23
C LEU A 16 -20.80 -3.84 -4.10
N ARG A 17 -20.24 -4.74 -3.31
CA ARG A 17 -20.87 -6.03 -3.03
C ARG A 17 -21.94 -5.88 -1.96
N VAL A 18 -23.13 -6.46 -2.21
CA VAL A 18 -24.12 -6.66 -1.16
C VAL A 18 -23.70 -7.81 -0.28
N THR A 19 -23.60 -7.59 1.02
CA THR A 19 -23.20 -8.61 1.99
C THR A 19 -24.39 -8.99 2.86
N ASP A 20 -25.12 -10.04 2.47
CA ASP A 20 -26.18 -10.64 3.27
C ASP A 20 -25.60 -11.54 4.40
N ASP A 21 -26.46 -12.13 5.23
CA ASP A 21 -26.05 -12.97 6.35
C ASP A 21 -25.20 -14.17 5.92
N ALA A 22 -25.55 -14.80 4.79
CA ALA A 22 -24.80 -15.94 4.26
C ALA A 22 -23.42 -15.50 3.74
N ALA A 23 -23.36 -14.38 3.03
CA ALA A 23 -22.10 -13.80 2.58
C ALA A 23 -21.23 -13.35 3.77
N LEU A 24 -21.83 -12.75 4.80
CA LEU A 24 -21.09 -12.35 6.01
C LEU A 24 -20.52 -13.57 6.74
N ALA A 25 -21.25 -14.69 6.82
CA ALA A 25 -20.73 -15.92 7.39
C ALA A 25 -19.47 -16.41 6.64
N CYS A 26 -19.50 -16.42 5.31
CA CYS A 26 -18.33 -16.76 4.48
C CYS A 26 -17.16 -15.76 4.65
N VAL A 27 -17.45 -14.47 4.78
CA VAL A 27 -16.43 -13.44 5.04
C VAL A 27 -15.72 -13.68 6.37
N LYS A 28 -16.46 -13.94 7.43
CA LYS A 28 -15.91 -14.25 8.77
C LYS A 28 -15.02 -15.49 8.73
N GLU A 29 -15.48 -16.54 8.08
CA GLU A 29 -14.72 -17.78 7.93
C GLU A 29 -13.44 -17.57 7.13
N ALA A 30 -13.52 -16.90 5.97
CA ALA A 30 -12.37 -16.61 5.12
C ALA A 30 -11.34 -15.73 5.84
N ALA A 31 -11.78 -14.65 6.48
CA ALA A 31 -10.89 -13.75 7.23
C ALA A 31 -10.23 -14.47 8.41
N GLY A 32 -10.97 -15.30 9.15
CA GLY A 32 -10.42 -16.11 10.23
C GLY A 32 -9.35 -17.11 9.76
N THR A 33 -9.62 -17.80 8.67
CA THR A 33 -8.66 -18.75 8.07
C THR A 33 -7.38 -18.06 7.61
N VAL A 34 -7.50 -17.01 6.80
CA VAL A 34 -6.34 -16.27 6.27
C VAL A 34 -5.52 -15.66 7.40
N ARG A 35 -6.17 -15.12 8.44
CA ARG A 35 -5.47 -14.61 9.61
C ARG A 35 -4.61 -15.69 10.27
N VAL A 36 -5.19 -16.85 10.56
CA VAL A 36 -4.46 -17.95 11.21
C VAL A 36 -3.30 -18.45 10.33
N GLU A 37 -3.51 -18.56 9.02
CA GLU A 37 -2.46 -18.94 8.07
C GLU A 37 -1.31 -17.93 8.06
N ILE A 38 -1.58 -16.64 8.08
CA ILE A 38 -0.55 -15.58 8.15
C ILE A 38 0.20 -15.64 9.48
N GLU A 39 -0.52 -15.78 10.61
CA GLU A 39 0.07 -15.92 11.94
C GLU A 39 1.00 -17.14 11.99
N ALA A 40 0.58 -18.28 11.41
CA ALA A 40 1.40 -19.47 11.33
C ALA A 40 2.67 -19.30 10.47
N LEU A 41 2.55 -18.65 9.32
CA LEU A 41 3.70 -18.35 8.44
C LEU A 41 4.72 -17.40 9.11
N LEU A 42 4.24 -16.39 9.82
CA LEU A 42 5.09 -15.45 10.55
C LEU A 42 5.73 -16.06 11.80
N SER A 43 5.19 -17.19 12.30
CA SER A 43 5.76 -17.92 13.43
C SER A 43 6.88 -18.91 13.02
N LEU A 44 7.21 -18.99 11.72
CA LEU A 44 8.29 -19.86 11.25
C LEU A 44 9.65 -19.36 11.75
N GLY A 45 10.35 -20.19 12.50
CA GLY A 45 11.65 -19.89 13.08
C GLY A 45 12.64 -21.06 12.99
N LEU A 46 12.55 -21.85 11.90
CA LEU A 46 13.38 -23.04 11.71
C LEU A 46 14.88 -22.71 11.70
N ALA A 47 15.66 -23.50 12.44
CA ALA A 47 17.11 -23.43 12.40
C ALA A 47 17.61 -23.63 10.94
N ASN A 48 18.69 -22.92 10.58
CA ASN A 48 19.27 -22.91 9.24
C ASN A 48 18.38 -22.30 8.12
N THR A 49 17.43 -21.48 8.49
CA THR A 49 16.66 -20.63 7.56
C THR A 49 16.95 -19.17 7.82
N PRO A 50 16.64 -18.25 6.89
CA PRO A 50 16.74 -16.81 7.13
C PRO A 50 15.91 -16.31 8.35
N MET A 51 14.93 -17.11 8.77
CA MET A 51 14.07 -16.83 9.93
C MET A 51 14.60 -17.44 11.25
N ALA A 52 15.80 -18.06 11.23
CA ALA A 52 16.37 -18.68 12.43
C ALA A 52 16.56 -17.63 13.54
N GLY A 53 15.92 -17.86 14.68
CA GLY A 53 15.96 -16.95 15.81
C GLY A 53 15.10 -15.69 15.69
N ALA A 54 14.28 -15.56 14.67
CA ALA A 54 13.31 -14.48 14.56
C ALA A 54 12.22 -14.62 15.64
N ASP A 55 12.05 -13.58 16.47
CA ASP A 55 10.96 -13.47 17.45
C ASP A 55 9.90 -12.52 16.88
N ILE A 56 9.04 -13.05 16.00
CA ILE A 56 7.98 -12.28 15.37
C ILE A 56 6.67 -12.59 16.07
N ARG A 57 6.03 -11.56 16.58
CA ARG A 57 4.69 -11.64 17.17
C ARG A 57 3.68 -10.92 16.30
N VAL A 58 2.49 -11.50 16.21
CA VAL A 58 1.38 -10.96 15.43
C VAL A 58 0.24 -10.61 16.37
N ALA A 59 -0.23 -9.38 16.31
CA ALA A 59 -1.39 -8.91 17.04
C ALA A 59 -2.54 -8.65 16.07
N SER A 60 -3.67 -9.32 16.26
CA SER A 60 -4.93 -9.05 15.58
C SER A 60 -6.00 -8.64 16.60
N GLY A 61 -7.02 -7.91 16.15
CA GLY A 61 -8.08 -7.47 17.05
C GLY A 61 -9.11 -6.56 16.39
N ASN A 62 -9.95 -5.96 17.24
CA ASN A 62 -11.03 -5.06 16.83
C ASN A 62 -10.58 -3.60 16.70
N PHE A 63 -9.49 -3.38 15.97
CA PHE A 63 -8.92 -2.05 15.78
C PHE A 63 -9.71 -1.16 14.81
N VAL A 64 -10.62 -1.75 14.03
CA VAL A 64 -11.40 -1.06 12.99
C VAL A 64 -12.84 -0.92 13.45
N THR A 65 -13.28 0.30 13.73
CA THR A 65 -14.70 0.62 13.93
C THR A 65 -15.33 0.88 12.58
N ALA A 66 -16.48 0.25 12.31
CA ALA A 66 -17.21 0.36 11.05
C ALA A 66 -18.61 0.94 11.25
N GLN A 67 -19.16 1.38 10.14
CA GLN A 67 -20.58 1.75 10.01
C GLN A 67 -21.14 1.18 8.72
N PRO A 68 -22.48 0.94 8.64
CA PRO A 68 -23.10 0.45 7.42
C PRO A 68 -23.02 1.48 6.30
N LEU A 69 -22.82 1.03 5.05
CA LEU A 69 -22.94 1.88 3.87
C LEU A 69 -24.41 2.27 3.57
N GLY A 70 -25.36 1.50 4.12
CA GLY A 70 -26.79 1.73 3.96
C GLY A 70 -27.29 1.46 2.55
N VAL A 71 -28.30 2.23 2.13
CA VAL A 71 -28.95 2.06 0.82
C VAL A 71 -28.18 2.83 -0.26
N ARG A 72 -27.83 2.15 -1.34
CA ARG A 72 -27.20 2.73 -2.54
C ARG A 72 -28.02 2.31 -3.77
N GLU A 73 -28.34 3.27 -4.65
CA GLU A 73 -29.13 3.01 -5.86
C GLU A 73 -30.43 2.24 -5.58
N GLY A 74 -31.07 2.50 -4.43
CA GLY A 74 -32.30 1.84 -4.02
C GLY A 74 -32.15 0.43 -3.45
N VAL A 75 -30.93 -0.08 -3.29
CA VAL A 75 -30.63 -1.38 -2.71
C VAL A 75 -29.94 -1.22 -1.37
N ASP A 76 -30.42 -1.93 -0.35
CA ASP A 76 -29.74 -2.01 0.94
C ASP A 76 -28.51 -2.92 0.83
N LEU A 77 -27.35 -2.40 1.21
CA LEU A 77 -26.09 -3.13 1.17
C LEU A 77 -25.86 -4.03 2.40
N LEU A 78 -26.79 -4.03 3.35
CA LEU A 78 -26.83 -4.89 4.55
C LEU A 78 -25.52 -4.79 5.37
N HIS A 79 -24.74 -5.88 5.45
CA HIS A 79 -23.50 -5.94 6.20
C HIS A 79 -22.26 -5.41 5.44
N THR A 80 -22.46 -4.77 4.29
CA THR A 80 -21.37 -4.03 3.65
C THR A 80 -21.20 -2.69 4.36
N GLY A 81 -20.01 -2.44 4.85
CA GLY A 81 -19.70 -1.25 5.65
C GLY A 81 -18.55 -0.43 5.08
N GLU A 82 -18.31 0.67 5.74
CA GLU A 82 -17.15 1.53 5.53
C GLU A 82 -16.41 1.76 6.85
N VAL A 83 -15.13 2.12 6.76
CA VAL A 83 -14.34 2.44 7.94
C VAL A 83 -14.82 3.76 8.54
N ARG A 84 -15.26 3.71 9.79
CA ARG A 84 -15.63 4.89 10.57
C ARG A 84 -14.45 5.45 11.35
N LYS A 85 -13.62 4.57 11.90
CA LYS A 85 -12.48 4.94 12.73
C LYS A 85 -11.48 3.80 12.82
N ILE A 86 -10.20 4.14 12.78
CA ILE A 86 -9.08 3.25 13.14
C ILE A 86 -8.62 3.61 14.55
N ASP A 87 -8.47 2.62 15.44
CA ASP A 87 -7.85 2.84 16.74
C ASP A 87 -6.34 2.89 16.63
N ALA A 88 -5.83 4.01 16.09
CA ALA A 88 -4.41 4.23 15.89
C ALA A 88 -3.61 4.15 17.20
N ALA A 89 -4.20 4.54 18.33
CA ALA A 89 -3.53 4.48 19.63
C ALA A 89 -3.31 3.04 20.08
N ALA A 90 -4.31 2.16 19.91
CA ALA A 90 -4.16 0.75 20.21
C ALA A 90 -3.15 0.05 19.28
N ILE A 91 -3.18 0.38 17.97
CA ILE A 91 -2.23 -0.15 16.99
C ILE A 91 -0.81 0.29 17.34
N ARG A 92 -0.57 1.58 17.62
CA ARG A 92 0.77 2.09 17.98
C ARG A 92 1.34 1.37 19.21
N ARG A 93 0.54 1.14 20.24
CA ARG A 93 0.99 0.38 21.43
C ARG A 93 1.50 -1.03 21.08
N ARG A 94 0.94 -1.67 20.06
CA ARG A 94 1.43 -2.98 19.58
C ARG A 94 2.71 -2.84 18.75
N LEU A 95 2.75 -1.87 17.86
CA LEU A 95 3.95 -1.56 17.09
C LEU A 95 5.14 -1.18 17.98
N ASP A 96 4.91 -0.43 19.06
CA ASP A 96 5.94 -0.06 20.05
C ASP A 96 6.49 -1.29 20.81
N GLN A 97 5.73 -2.38 20.84
CA GLN A 97 6.17 -3.69 21.36
C GLN A 97 6.84 -4.57 20.29
N HIS A 98 7.07 -4.00 19.11
CA HIS A 98 7.60 -4.70 17.91
C HIS A 98 6.69 -5.80 17.37
N ASP A 99 5.40 -5.76 17.69
CA ASP A 99 4.42 -6.65 17.09
C ASP A 99 4.14 -6.25 15.63
N ILE A 100 3.85 -7.24 14.79
CA ILE A 100 3.18 -7.02 13.50
C ILE A 100 1.69 -6.93 13.77
N VAL A 101 1.05 -5.81 13.39
CA VAL A 101 -0.41 -5.67 13.54
C VAL A 101 -1.11 -6.11 12.28
N LEU A 102 -1.90 -7.18 12.37
CA LEU A 102 -2.66 -7.75 11.27
C LEU A 102 -4.10 -7.28 11.32
N LEU A 103 -4.50 -6.48 10.33
CA LEU A 103 -5.86 -5.99 10.14
C LEU A 103 -6.58 -6.82 9.09
N SER A 104 -7.78 -7.30 9.42
CA SER A 104 -8.67 -7.97 8.46
C SER A 104 -9.64 -6.96 7.84
N PRO A 105 -10.20 -7.21 6.64
CA PRO A 105 -11.22 -6.36 6.01
C PRO A 105 -12.59 -6.56 6.68
N ILE A 106 -12.60 -6.53 8.00
CA ILE A 106 -13.77 -6.64 8.87
C ILE A 106 -13.72 -5.50 9.87
N GLY A 107 -14.86 -4.84 10.06
CA GLY A 107 -15.02 -3.83 11.08
C GLY A 107 -16.20 -4.12 12.00
N TYR A 108 -16.20 -3.46 13.14
CA TYR A 108 -17.17 -3.66 14.21
C TYR A 108 -17.90 -2.36 14.52
N SER A 109 -19.25 -2.40 14.63
CA SER A 109 -19.98 -1.25 15.15
C SER A 109 -19.86 -1.19 16.69
N PRO A 110 -20.14 -0.04 17.30
CA PRO A 110 -20.26 0.07 18.75
C PRO A 110 -21.37 -0.80 19.36
N THR A 111 -22.35 -1.22 18.54
CA THR A 111 -23.44 -2.11 18.93
C THR A 111 -23.10 -3.60 18.79
N GLY A 112 -21.87 -3.92 18.32
CA GLY A 112 -21.39 -5.29 18.18
C GLY A 112 -21.70 -5.94 16.83
N GLU A 113 -22.22 -5.19 15.87
CA GLU A 113 -22.45 -5.69 14.51
C GLU A 113 -21.13 -5.81 13.75
N ILE A 114 -21.08 -6.74 12.81
CA ILE A 114 -19.90 -7.03 12.01
C ILE A 114 -20.17 -6.59 10.56
N PHE A 115 -19.22 -5.88 9.97
CA PHE A 115 -19.30 -5.39 8.60
C PHE A 115 -18.13 -5.91 7.76
N ASN A 116 -18.44 -6.27 6.52
CA ASN A 116 -17.49 -6.53 5.47
C ASN A 116 -17.02 -5.20 4.88
N LEU A 117 -15.72 -4.96 4.91
CA LEU A 117 -15.09 -3.69 4.49
C LEU A 117 -14.26 -3.92 3.21
N SER A 118 -14.01 -2.84 2.47
CA SER A 118 -12.98 -2.82 1.44
C SER A 118 -11.61 -2.92 2.10
N LEU A 119 -10.78 -3.84 1.63
CA LEU A 119 -9.41 -4.01 2.11
C LEU A 119 -8.58 -2.74 1.84
N GLU A 120 -8.80 -2.15 0.69
CA GLU A 120 -8.13 -0.95 0.21
C GLU A 120 -8.44 0.25 1.12
N ASP A 121 -9.70 0.38 1.53
CA ASP A 121 -10.12 1.44 2.44
C ASP A 121 -9.54 1.24 3.84
N VAL A 122 -9.56 0.02 4.37
CA VAL A 122 -8.93 -0.30 5.67
C VAL A 122 -7.45 0.03 5.64
N ALA A 123 -6.73 -0.39 4.59
CA ALA A 123 -5.29 -0.13 4.45
C ALA A 123 -5.00 1.37 4.32
N THR A 124 -5.78 2.09 3.50
CA THR A 124 -5.62 3.52 3.29
C THR A 124 -5.87 4.31 4.58
N GLN A 125 -6.99 4.05 5.25
CA GLN A 125 -7.34 4.74 6.49
C GLN A 125 -6.34 4.41 7.62
N ALA A 126 -5.90 3.16 7.73
CA ALA A 126 -4.88 2.78 8.70
C ALA A 126 -3.56 3.50 8.45
N ALA A 127 -3.11 3.58 7.19
CA ALA A 127 -1.88 4.28 6.83
C ALA A 127 -1.96 5.78 7.16
N VAL A 128 -3.08 6.42 6.89
CA VAL A 128 -3.32 7.84 7.19
C VAL A 128 -3.34 8.10 8.69
N GLU A 129 -4.14 7.35 9.45
CA GLU A 129 -4.29 7.54 10.91
C GLU A 129 -3.01 7.23 11.68
N LEU A 130 -2.19 6.31 11.17
CA LEU A 130 -0.88 5.99 11.73
C LEU A 130 0.22 6.97 11.29
N ALA A 131 -0.06 7.86 10.34
CA ALA A 131 0.94 8.68 9.66
C ALA A 131 2.09 7.81 9.12
N ALA A 132 1.74 6.73 8.43
CA ALA A 132 2.70 5.75 7.94
C ALA A 132 3.67 6.38 6.93
N ASP A 133 4.93 6.01 7.01
CA ASP A 133 5.93 6.45 6.03
C ASP A 133 5.67 5.88 4.64
N LYS A 134 5.16 4.65 4.58
CA LYS A 134 4.90 3.93 3.33
C LYS A 134 3.60 3.14 3.42
N LEU A 135 2.83 3.17 2.33
CA LEU A 135 1.71 2.27 2.07
C LEU A 135 2.06 1.43 0.85
N ILE A 136 1.96 0.11 0.95
CA ILE A 136 2.32 -0.80 -0.14
C ILE A 136 1.12 -1.64 -0.51
N PHE A 137 0.70 -1.56 -1.76
CA PHE A 137 -0.32 -2.44 -2.34
C PHE A 137 0.34 -3.54 -3.18
N LEU A 138 0.02 -4.79 -2.85
CA LEU A 138 0.42 -5.96 -3.63
C LEU A 138 -0.67 -6.25 -4.66
N MET A 139 -0.36 -6.04 -5.94
CA MET A 139 -1.31 -6.13 -7.06
C MET A 139 -1.04 -7.33 -7.96
N ASP A 140 -1.94 -7.61 -8.88
CA ASP A 140 -1.73 -8.60 -9.95
C ASP A 140 -0.85 -8.05 -11.08
N THR A 141 -0.93 -6.74 -11.33
CA THR A 141 -0.10 -6.06 -12.33
C THR A 141 1.23 -5.58 -11.74
N GLU A 142 2.21 -5.33 -12.60
CA GLU A 142 3.55 -4.90 -12.19
C GLU A 142 3.58 -3.45 -11.68
N GLY A 143 2.56 -2.66 -11.99
CA GLY A 143 2.46 -1.26 -11.63
C GLY A 143 1.49 -0.52 -12.55
N VAL A 144 1.55 0.79 -12.56
CA VAL A 144 0.71 1.64 -13.41
C VAL A 144 1.30 1.71 -14.82
N PRO A 145 0.62 1.18 -15.86
CA PRO A 145 1.16 1.16 -17.21
C PRO A 145 1.17 2.55 -17.85
N ASP A 146 2.22 2.86 -18.58
CA ASP A 146 2.31 4.01 -19.46
C ASP A 146 1.68 3.74 -20.83
N LYS A 147 1.80 4.70 -21.76
CA LYS A 147 1.31 4.58 -23.14
C LYS A 147 2.05 3.51 -23.96
N GLY A 148 3.30 3.21 -23.61
CA GLY A 148 4.19 2.29 -24.32
C GLY A 148 4.18 0.86 -23.80
N ARG A 149 3.37 0.53 -22.79
CA ARG A 149 3.35 -0.71 -21.99
C ARG A 149 4.47 -0.85 -20.96
N ALA A 150 5.40 0.09 -20.86
CA ALA A 150 6.27 0.20 -19.70
C ALA A 150 5.45 0.61 -18.49
N ILE A 151 5.98 0.47 -17.29
CA ILE A 151 5.36 0.98 -16.08
C ILE A 151 5.94 2.35 -15.73
N HIS A 152 5.14 3.20 -15.12
CA HIS A 152 5.63 4.40 -14.47
C HIS A 152 6.38 4.02 -13.22
N ASN A 153 7.68 4.31 -13.14
CA ASN A 153 8.47 4.05 -11.91
C ASN A 153 8.05 4.96 -10.77
N ALA A 154 7.75 6.22 -11.07
CA ALA A 154 7.27 7.18 -10.09
C ALA A 154 6.22 8.11 -10.71
N LEU A 155 5.24 8.50 -9.91
CA LEU A 155 4.19 9.45 -10.22
C LEU A 155 3.99 10.38 -9.03
N THR A 156 3.87 11.66 -9.28
CA THR A 156 3.30 12.57 -8.29
C THR A 156 1.79 12.34 -8.18
N VAL A 157 1.18 12.76 -7.07
CA VAL A 157 -0.28 12.73 -6.89
C VAL A 157 -1.01 13.37 -8.08
N ASN A 158 -0.48 14.49 -8.62
CA ASN A 158 -1.10 15.17 -9.75
C ASN A 158 -0.99 14.37 -11.05
N GLU A 159 0.16 13.77 -11.32
CA GLU A 159 0.34 12.90 -12.49
C GLU A 159 -0.52 11.64 -12.38
N ALA A 160 -0.61 11.03 -11.21
CA ALA A 160 -1.48 9.89 -10.96
C ALA A 160 -2.96 10.20 -11.21
N ARG A 161 -3.45 11.38 -10.80
CA ARG A 161 -4.80 11.87 -11.14
C ARG A 161 -4.99 12.02 -12.65
N GLN A 162 -4.02 12.60 -13.36
CA GLN A 162 -4.09 12.71 -14.81
C GLN A 162 -4.13 11.36 -15.53
N VAL A 163 -3.48 10.33 -14.99
CA VAL A 163 -3.56 8.96 -15.51
C VAL A 163 -4.99 8.43 -15.40
N LEU A 164 -5.66 8.61 -14.25
CA LEU A 164 -7.06 8.20 -14.05
C LEU A 164 -8.03 8.98 -14.95
N GLU A 165 -7.87 10.30 -15.07
CA GLU A 165 -8.75 11.14 -15.88
C GLU A 165 -8.67 10.80 -17.37
N LYS A 166 -7.48 10.57 -17.90
CA LYS A 166 -7.27 10.24 -19.32
C LYS A 166 -7.91 8.90 -19.73
N THR A 167 -8.14 8.00 -18.79
CA THR A 167 -8.78 6.70 -19.05
C THR A 167 -10.31 6.76 -19.05
N GLY A 168 -10.92 7.80 -18.48
CA GLY A 168 -12.37 8.03 -18.48
C GLY A 168 -12.94 8.59 -19.80
N HIS A 169 -12.15 9.06 -20.74
CA HIS A 169 -12.60 9.74 -21.97
C HIS A 169 -12.34 8.92 -23.25
N GLY A 170 -13.19 8.00 -23.53
CA GLY A 170 -13.72 7.54 -24.84
C GLY A 170 -12.79 6.88 -25.89
N ARG A 171 -11.47 6.94 -25.87
CA ARG A 171 -10.54 6.26 -26.81
C ARG A 171 -9.22 5.82 -26.16
N SER A 172 -9.07 6.02 -24.89
CA SER A 172 -7.88 5.64 -24.15
C SER A 172 -7.97 4.18 -23.71
N ARG A 173 -6.84 3.50 -23.70
CA ARG A 173 -6.71 2.12 -23.24
C ARG A 173 -7.23 2.01 -21.79
N LYS A 174 -8.12 1.05 -21.55
CA LYS A 174 -8.62 0.76 -20.19
C LYS A 174 -7.44 0.35 -19.30
N LEU A 175 -7.33 0.96 -18.13
CA LEU A 175 -6.37 0.52 -17.11
C LEU A 175 -6.72 -0.89 -16.62
N PRO A 176 -5.72 -1.66 -16.15
CA PRO A 176 -5.99 -2.89 -15.42
C PRO A 176 -6.93 -2.64 -14.25
N GLU A 177 -7.74 -3.64 -13.94
CA GLU A 177 -8.79 -3.50 -12.92
C GLU A 177 -8.21 -3.17 -11.55
N ASP A 178 -7.15 -3.83 -11.14
CA ASP A 178 -6.47 -3.59 -9.87
C ASP A 178 -5.87 -2.17 -9.80
N VAL A 179 -5.31 -1.63 -10.89
CA VAL A 179 -4.85 -0.24 -10.93
C VAL A 179 -6.00 0.73 -10.69
N THR A 180 -7.20 0.43 -11.23
CA THR A 180 -8.38 1.29 -11.01
C THR A 180 -8.86 1.32 -9.57
N TYR A 181 -8.57 0.29 -8.78
CA TYR A 181 -8.86 0.24 -7.35
C TYR A 181 -7.75 0.86 -6.49
N TYR A 182 -6.49 0.47 -6.70
CA TYR A 182 -5.40 0.84 -5.80
C TYR A 182 -4.83 2.23 -6.08
N LEU A 183 -4.83 2.71 -7.32
CA LEU A 183 -4.27 4.03 -7.63
C LEU A 183 -5.04 5.19 -6.97
N PRO A 184 -6.40 5.21 -6.93
CA PRO A 184 -7.15 6.20 -6.15
C PRO A 184 -6.83 6.16 -4.66
N CYS A 185 -6.64 4.96 -4.09
CA CYS A 185 -6.27 4.78 -2.68
C CYS A 185 -4.87 5.33 -2.39
N ALA A 186 -3.90 5.08 -3.27
CA ALA A 186 -2.56 5.65 -3.18
C ALA A 186 -2.56 7.18 -3.24
N ILE A 187 -3.36 7.77 -4.15
CA ILE A 187 -3.55 9.22 -4.26
C ILE A 187 -4.15 9.78 -2.97
N THR A 188 -5.18 9.13 -2.44
CA THR A 188 -5.84 9.56 -1.20
C THR A 188 -4.89 9.51 -0.02
N ALA A 189 -4.18 8.40 0.16
CA ALA A 189 -3.20 8.24 1.22
C ALA A 189 -2.11 9.33 1.18
N CYS A 190 -1.51 9.56 0.01
CA CYS A 190 -0.47 10.57 -0.17
C CYS A 190 -1.00 12.00 0.01
N THR A 191 -2.25 12.26 -0.40
CA THR A 191 -2.89 13.57 -0.19
C THR A 191 -3.15 13.84 1.29
N GLN A 192 -3.40 12.79 2.08
CA GLN A 192 -3.69 12.86 3.51
C GLN A 192 -2.46 12.66 4.41
N GLY A 193 -1.25 12.71 3.86
CA GLY A 193 -0.01 12.80 4.64
C GLY A 193 0.87 11.56 4.65
N VAL A 194 0.48 10.46 4.03
CA VAL A 194 1.37 9.31 3.81
C VAL A 194 2.47 9.76 2.83
N LYS A 195 3.73 9.55 3.19
CA LYS A 195 4.86 10.07 2.42
C LYS A 195 5.02 9.40 1.07
N ARG A 196 4.72 8.10 0.98
CA ARG A 196 4.91 7.28 -0.22
C ARG A 196 3.87 6.17 -0.28
N ALA A 197 3.30 5.94 -1.46
CA ALA A 197 2.48 4.76 -1.71
C ALA A 197 3.08 3.97 -2.88
N HIS A 198 3.25 2.67 -2.71
CA HIS A 198 3.89 1.77 -3.65
C HIS A 198 2.87 0.80 -4.21
N LEU A 199 2.85 0.64 -5.51
CA LEU A 199 2.00 -0.27 -6.26
C LEU A 199 2.91 -1.31 -6.92
N ILE A 200 2.99 -2.53 -6.34
CA ILE A 200 3.96 -3.56 -6.76
C ILE A 200 3.28 -4.90 -7.03
N SER A 201 3.89 -5.72 -7.87
CA SER A 201 3.35 -7.04 -8.19
C SER A 201 3.58 -8.05 -7.07
N ARG A 202 2.51 -8.79 -6.70
CA ARG A 202 2.58 -9.94 -5.80
C ARG A 202 3.17 -11.19 -6.45
N HIS A 203 3.28 -11.21 -7.78
CA HIS A 203 3.79 -12.36 -8.54
C HIS A 203 5.30 -12.33 -8.75
N ARG A 204 5.95 -11.20 -8.46
CA ARG A 204 7.41 -11.07 -8.59
C ARG A 204 8.07 -11.44 -7.26
N ASP A 205 8.87 -12.50 -7.28
CA ASP A 205 9.64 -12.90 -6.11
C ASP A 205 10.62 -11.80 -5.68
N GLY A 206 10.70 -11.55 -4.38
CA GLY A 206 11.55 -10.50 -3.83
C GLY A 206 11.09 -9.06 -4.14
N ALA A 207 9.90 -8.85 -4.75
CA ALA A 207 9.41 -7.52 -5.12
C ALA A 207 9.41 -6.54 -3.94
N LEU A 208 8.92 -6.97 -2.78
CA LEU A 208 8.86 -6.14 -1.59
C LEU A 208 10.25 -5.70 -1.12
N LEU A 209 11.22 -6.61 -1.10
CA LEU A 209 12.60 -6.31 -0.71
C LEU A 209 13.27 -5.37 -1.74
N SER A 210 13.09 -5.64 -3.03
CA SER A 210 13.62 -4.78 -4.08
C SER A 210 13.03 -3.38 -3.99
N GLU A 211 11.72 -3.24 -3.78
CA GLU A 211 11.06 -1.92 -3.66
C GLU A 211 11.51 -1.13 -2.43
N LEU A 212 11.77 -1.82 -1.31
CA LEU A 212 12.14 -1.14 -0.07
C LEU A 212 13.62 -0.81 0.03
N PHE A 213 14.50 -1.60 -0.57
CA PHE A 213 15.94 -1.55 -0.36
C PHE A 213 16.76 -1.22 -1.62
N THR A 214 16.15 -1.08 -2.79
CA THR A 214 16.84 -0.60 -3.99
C THR A 214 16.34 0.77 -4.42
N ARG A 215 17.20 1.53 -5.12
CA ARG A 215 16.85 2.86 -5.62
C ARG A 215 15.85 2.82 -6.77
N GLU A 216 15.96 1.83 -7.63
CA GLU A 216 15.15 1.73 -8.85
C GLU A 216 13.74 1.20 -8.60
N GLY A 217 13.58 0.41 -7.50
CA GLY A 217 12.31 -0.25 -7.20
C GLY A 217 11.90 -1.26 -8.27
N VAL A 218 10.66 -1.72 -8.18
CA VAL A 218 10.11 -2.73 -9.15
C VAL A 218 8.68 -2.44 -9.56
N GLY A 219 8.06 -1.40 -9.02
CA GLY A 219 6.67 -1.04 -9.24
C GLY A 219 6.48 0.43 -9.57
N THR A 220 5.32 0.95 -9.22
CA THR A 220 5.01 2.37 -9.33
C THR A 220 4.97 3.00 -7.95
N LEU A 221 5.79 4.01 -7.74
CA LEU A 221 5.78 4.85 -6.56
C LEU A 221 4.87 6.07 -6.77
N VAL A 222 3.98 6.35 -5.82
CA VAL A 222 3.18 7.58 -5.78
C VAL A 222 3.66 8.45 -4.62
N THR A 223 3.92 9.75 -4.90
CA THR A 223 4.43 10.70 -3.90
C THR A 223 3.66 12.02 -3.96
N PRO A 224 3.57 12.78 -2.84
CA PRO A 224 2.95 14.10 -2.82
C PRO A 224 3.66 15.11 -3.74
N ALA A 225 4.99 15.04 -3.82
CA ALA A 225 5.86 15.92 -4.59
C ALA A 225 6.91 15.10 -5.36
N PRO A 226 7.53 15.65 -6.40
CA PRO A 226 8.62 14.98 -7.11
C PRO A 226 9.73 14.51 -6.17
N LEU A 227 10.28 13.32 -6.42
CA LEU A 227 11.38 12.75 -5.63
C LEU A 227 12.68 13.55 -5.79
N GLU A 228 12.88 14.08 -6.98
CA GLU A 228 14.04 14.87 -7.32
C GLU A 228 13.69 16.36 -7.23
N THR A 229 14.32 17.05 -6.30
CA THR A 229 14.24 18.50 -6.18
C THR A 229 15.63 19.07 -6.41
N LEU A 230 15.75 20.00 -7.37
CA LEU A 230 16.96 20.81 -7.49
C LEU A 230 16.98 21.80 -6.33
N ARG A 231 18.00 21.69 -5.49
CA ARG A 231 18.30 22.65 -4.42
C ARG A 231 19.77 22.96 -4.40
N ALA A 232 20.12 24.07 -3.80
CA ALA A 232 21.53 24.35 -3.48
C ALA A 232 22.08 23.22 -2.59
N ALA A 233 23.31 22.82 -2.86
CA ALA A 233 24.03 21.86 -2.04
C ALA A 233 24.33 22.47 -0.66
N THR A 234 24.42 21.63 0.33
CA THR A 234 24.82 21.98 1.69
C THR A 234 26.11 21.24 2.02
N ILE A 235 26.74 21.62 3.12
CA ILE A 235 28.00 20.98 3.58
C ILE A 235 27.83 19.47 3.80
N ASP A 236 26.62 19.02 4.16
CA ASP A 236 26.30 17.62 4.36
C ASP A 236 26.29 16.82 3.04
N ASP A 237 26.10 17.48 1.90
CA ASP A 237 26.05 16.85 0.59
C ASP A 237 27.47 16.62 -0.01
N VAL A 238 28.50 17.28 0.51
CA VAL A 238 29.87 17.27 -0.04
C VAL A 238 30.42 15.85 -0.19
N GLY A 239 30.18 14.99 0.80
CA GLY A 239 30.60 13.57 0.73
C GLY A 239 29.94 12.81 -0.43
N GLY A 240 28.66 13.03 -0.67
CA GLY A 240 27.93 12.44 -1.80
C GLY A 240 28.39 12.98 -3.15
N ILE A 241 28.63 14.29 -3.23
CA ILE A 241 29.14 14.95 -4.43
C ILE A 241 30.50 14.41 -4.80
N LEU A 242 31.44 14.31 -3.83
CA LEU A 242 32.76 13.73 -4.06
C LEU A 242 32.67 12.29 -4.58
N GLY A 243 31.79 11.44 -4.00
CA GLY A 243 31.57 10.08 -4.48
C GLY A 243 31.06 10.01 -5.92
N LEU A 244 30.28 10.99 -6.37
CA LEU A 244 29.79 11.08 -7.75
C LEU A 244 30.84 11.57 -8.74
N ILE A 245 31.70 12.51 -8.36
CA ILE A 245 32.67 13.12 -9.27
C ILE A 245 34.00 12.36 -9.31
N GLU A 246 34.38 11.64 -8.23
CA GLU A 246 35.66 10.93 -8.15
C GLU A 246 35.89 9.95 -9.32
N PRO A 247 34.92 9.13 -9.78
CA PRO A 247 35.12 8.30 -10.97
C PRO A 247 35.41 9.15 -12.23
N LEU A 248 34.71 10.26 -12.40
CA LEU A 248 34.86 11.15 -13.55
C LEU A 248 36.19 11.91 -13.54
N GLU A 249 36.69 12.26 -12.36
CA GLU A 249 38.01 12.83 -12.18
C GLU A 249 39.12 11.80 -12.48
N ARG A 250 38.93 10.54 -12.07
CA ARG A 250 39.85 9.44 -12.35
C ARG A 250 39.95 9.16 -13.84
N ASP A 251 38.83 9.25 -14.56
CA ASP A 251 38.76 9.04 -16.01
C ASP A 251 39.21 10.29 -16.81
N GLY A 252 39.60 11.37 -16.13
CA GLY A 252 40.04 12.61 -16.76
C GLY A 252 38.96 13.43 -17.43
N ILE A 253 37.70 13.16 -17.14
CA ILE A 253 36.52 13.89 -17.66
C ILE A 253 36.33 15.20 -16.90
N LEU A 254 36.59 15.18 -15.59
CA LEU A 254 36.54 16.36 -14.72
C LEU A 254 37.88 16.69 -14.12
N VAL A 255 38.13 17.98 -13.87
CA VAL A 255 39.30 18.47 -13.15
C VAL A 255 39.11 18.17 -11.67
N ARG A 256 40.15 17.59 -11.06
CA ARG A 256 40.13 17.21 -9.65
C ARG A 256 39.94 18.44 -8.74
N ARG A 257 38.96 18.36 -7.86
CA ARG A 257 38.66 19.39 -6.87
C ARG A 257 38.92 18.86 -5.46
N SER A 258 39.51 19.70 -4.61
CA SER A 258 39.66 19.34 -3.21
C SER A 258 38.35 19.49 -2.46
N ARG A 259 38.21 18.74 -1.37
CA ARG A 259 37.03 18.84 -0.48
C ARG A 259 36.85 20.27 0.06
N GLU A 260 37.95 20.90 0.43
CA GLU A 260 37.95 22.27 0.97
C GLU A 260 37.42 23.29 -0.05
N LEU A 261 37.69 23.10 -1.35
CA LEU A 261 37.20 23.95 -2.41
C LEU A 261 35.65 23.80 -2.58
N LEU A 262 35.16 22.57 -2.46
CA LEU A 262 33.72 22.28 -2.55
C LEU A 262 32.94 22.74 -1.32
N GLU A 263 33.57 22.83 -0.16
CA GLU A 263 32.97 23.36 1.07
C GLU A 263 32.91 24.90 1.08
N MET A 264 33.66 25.59 0.18
CA MET A 264 33.68 27.06 0.08
C MET A 264 32.79 27.60 -1.03
N GLU A 265 32.37 26.79 -2.01
CA GLU A 265 31.41 27.15 -3.06
C GLU A 265 29.96 26.92 -2.60
#